data_8bc1af49cacacf1b01664a5819dfd4a3
#
_entry.id   8bc1af49cacacf1b01664a5819dfd4a3
#
_cell.length_a   1.000
_cell.length_b   1.000
_cell.length_c   1.000
_cell.angle_alpha   90.00
_cell.angle_beta   90.00
_cell.angle_gamma   90.00
#
_symmetry.space_group_name_H-M   'P 1'
#
loop_
_entity.id
_entity.type
_entity.pdbx_description
1 polymer ?
#
loop_
_entity_poly.entity_id
_entity_poly.type
_entity_poly.pdbx_seq_one_letter_code
_entity_poly.pdbx_strand_id
1 'polypeptide(L)'
;LVNAIMANAAAVPQLVRHEPFDWHLHAIGSDSALAQRIFVETAMAMIDVIRQDEHSRLSPCAAPDCNGVVLDLSRNRSRKFCSTTCGNRVAVAAYRARHR
;
A
#
# COMPACT_ATOMS: atom_id res chain seq x y z
N LEU A 1 0.69 -13.43 8.74
CA LEU A 1 -0.52 -12.67 8.36
C LEU A 1 -0.83 -12.82 6.87
N VAL A 2 0.11 -12.52 5.96
CA VAL A 2 -0.12 -12.63 4.51
C VAL A 2 -0.55 -14.03 4.10
N ASN A 3 0.17 -15.06 4.52
CA ASN A 3 -0.17 -16.45 4.22
C ASN A 3 -1.55 -16.85 4.77
N ALA A 4 -1.90 -16.38 5.97
CA ALA A 4 -3.20 -16.67 6.57
C ALA A 4 -4.34 -16.03 5.76
N ILE A 5 -4.18 -14.82 5.29
CA ILE A 5 -5.17 -14.13 4.43
C ILE A 5 -5.38 -14.92 3.14
N MET A 6 -4.30 -15.34 2.49
CA MET A 6 -4.37 -16.10 1.24
C MET A 6 -5.03 -17.46 1.44
N ALA A 7 -4.65 -18.18 2.48
CA ALA A 7 -5.19 -19.51 2.78
C ALA A 7 -6.66 -19.45 3.18
N ASN A 8 -7.05 -18.51 4.03
CA ASN A 8 -8.44 -18.36 4.48
C ASN A 8 -9.40 -18.00 3.34
N ALA A 9 -8.92 -17.29 2.34
CA ALA A 9 -9.68 -16.93 1.16
C ALA A 9 -9.66 -18.02 0.07
N ALA A 10 -8.92 -19.12 0.27
CA ALA A 10 -8.64 -20.11 -0.76
C ALA A 10 -8.14 -19.46 -2.06
N ALA A 11 -7.27 -18.47 -1.93
CA ALA A 11 -6.79 -17.67 -3.04
C ALA A 11 -5.92 -18.50 -3.99
N VAL A 12 -6.26 -18.48 -5.27
CA VAL A 12 -5.51 -19.16 -6.32
C VAL A 12 -5.07 -18.14 -7.36
N PRO A 13 -3.78 -17.73 -7.35
CA PRO A 13 -3.29 -16.79 -8.33
C PRO A 13 -3.44 -17.29 -9.75
N GLN A 14 -3.98 -16.45 -10.61
CA GLN A 14 -4.16 -16.75 -12.04
C GLN A 14 -3.66 -15.58 -12.86
N LEU A 15 -2.96 -15.90 -13.95
CA LEU A 15 -2.51 -14.92 -14.92
C LEU A 15 -3.69 -14.57 -15.85
N VAL A 16 -4.03 -13.31 -15.90
CA VAL A 16 -5.15 -12.79 -16.69
C VAL A 16 -4.73 -11.57 -17.51
N ARG A 17 -5.46 -11.30 -18.57
CA ARG A 17 -5.27 -10.13 -19.41
C ARG A 17 -6.63 -9.55 -19.77
N HIS A 18 -6.86 -8.30 -19.44
CA HIS A 18 -8.05 -7.54 -19.84
C HIS A 18 -7.76 -6.05 -19.89
N GLU A 19 -8.49 -5.34 -20.72
CA GLU A 19 -8.38 -3.88 -20.80
C GLU A 19 -8.70 -3.21 -19.44
N PRO A 20 -8.00 -2.13 -19.08
CA PRO A 20 -6.91 -1.46 -19.83
C PRO A 20 -5.52 -2.04 -19.54
N PHE A 21 -5.46 -3.14 -18.79
CA PHE A 21 -4.20 -3.72 -18.31
C PHE A 21 -3.70 -4.83 -19.22
N ASP A 22 -2.37 -5.00 -19.25
CA ASP A 22 -1.73 -6.15 -19.87
C ASP A 22 -1.76 -7.35 -18.90
N TRP A 23 -0.92 -8.35 -19.11
CA TRP A 23 -0.86 -9.53 -18.26
C TRP A 23 -0.63 -9.16 -16.79
N HIS A 24 -1.49 -9.64 -15.92
CA HIS A 24 -1.39 -9.41 -14.47
C HIS A 24 -2.02 -10.58 -13.70
N LEU A 25 -1.85 -10.59 -12.38
CA LEU A 25 -2.36 -11.65 -11.53
C LEU A 25 -3.66 -11.25 -10.85
N HIS A 26 -4.63 -12.16 -10.90
CA HIS A 26 -5.78 -12.17 -10.00
C HIS A 26 -5.69 -13.40 -9.10
N ALA A 27 -5.99 -13.24 -7.82
CA ALA A 27 -5.93 -14.34 -6.84
C ALA A 27 -7.29 -14.77 -6.34
N ILE A 28 -8.34 -14.01 -6.65
CA ILE A 28 -9.70 -14.27 -6.19
C ILE A 28 -10.70 -13.81 -7.24
N GLY A 29 -11.86 -14.47 -7.32
CA GLY A 29 -12.90 -14.14 -8.29
C GLY A 29 -13.50 -12.76 -8.07
N SER A 30 -13.91 -12.11 -9.18
CA SER A 30 -14.55 -10.79 -9.16
C SER A 30 -15.95 -10.81 -8.52
N ASP A 31 -16.53 -11.96 -8.34
CA ASP A 31 -17.83 -12.20 -7.67
C ASP A 31 -17.69 -12.31 -6.13
N SER A 32 -16.49 -12.37 -5.62
CA SER A 32 -16.23 -12.42 -4.17
C SER A 32 -16.57 -11.08 -3.50
N ALA A 33 -16.84 -11.13 -2.19
CA ALA A 33 -17.12 -9.92 -1.41
C ALA A 33 -16.00 -8.89 -1.52
N LEU A 34 -16.34 -7.62 -1.61
CA LEU A 34 -15.37 -6.54 -1.81
C LEU A 34 -14.28 -6.52 -0.73
N ALA A 35 -14.65 -6.70 0.54
CA ALA A 35 -13.68 -6.74 1.63
C ALA A 35 -12.66 -7.87 1.45
N GLN A 36 -13.10 -9.05 1.06
CA GLN A 36 -12.23 -10.19 0.82
C GLN A 36 -11.30 -9.94 -0.38
N ARG A 37 -11.81 -9.33 -1.45
CA ARG A 37 -10.99 -8.95 -2.61
C ARG A 37 -9.90 -7.96 -2.21
N ILE A 38 -10.22 -6.94 -1.43
CA ILE A 38 -9.25 -5.95 -0.95
C ILE A 38 -8.16 -6.63 -0.12
N PHE A 39 -8.53 -7.49 0.83
CA PHE A 39 -7.57 -8.20 1.67
C PHE A 39 -6.64 -9.09 0.86
N VAL A 40 -7.17 -9.87 -0.07
CA VAL A 40 -6.38 -10.80 -0.89
C VAL A 40 -5.45 -10.05 -1.83
N GLU A 41 -5.93 -9.03 -2.53
CA GLU A 41 -5.11 -8.26 -3.45
C GLU A 41 -4.02 -7.46 -2.71
N THR A 42 -4.32 -6.94 -1.54
CA THR A 42 -3.32 -6.30 -0.68
C THR A 42 -2.27 -7.31 -0.20
N ALA A 43 -2.69 -8.50 0.21
CA ALA A 43 -1.76 -9.57 0.61
C ALA A 43 -0.84 -9.98 -0.54
N MET A 44 -1.36 -10.08 -1.76
CA MET A 44 -0.54 -10.35 -2.95
C MET A 44 0.51 -9.26 -3.21
N ALA A 45 0.11 -7.99 -3.10
CA ALA A 45 1.05 -6.88 -3.24
C ALA A 45 2.16 -6.94 -2.18
N MET A 46 1.80 -7.31 -0.96
CA MET A 46 2.78 -7.49 0.13
C MET A 46 3.73 -8.66 -0.11
N ILE A 47 3.29 -9.72 -0.79
CA ILE A 47 4.18 -10.81 -1.20
C ILE A 47 5.33 -10.26 -2.07
N ASP A 48 5.05 -9.41 -3.01
CA ASP A 48 6.07 -8.83 -3.88
C ASP A 48 7.04 -7.94 -3.09
N VAL A 49 6.54 -7.11 -2.19
CA VAL A 49 7.38 -6.27 -1.31
C VAL A 49 8.32 -7.14 -0.46
N ILE A 50 7.79 -8.21 0.12
CA ILE A 50 8.56 -9.13 0.97
C ILE A 50 9.62 -9.87 0.15
N ARG A 51 9.25 -10.41 -1.02
CA ARG A 51 10.17 -11.18 -1.88
C ARG A 51 11.31 -10.33 -2.43
N GLN A 52 11.08 -9.05 -2.65
CA GLN A 52 12.09 -8.10 -3.12
C GLN A 52 12.94 -7.51 -1.99
N ASP A 53 12.72 -7.94 -0.76
CA ASP A 53 13.38 -7.38 0.43
C ASP A 53 13.20 -5.86 0.56
N GLU A 54 12.00 -5.39 0.25
CA GLU A 54 11.66 -3.96 0.24
C GLU A 54 10.78 -3.54 1.43
N HIS A 55 10.88 -4.23 2.56
CA HIS A 55 10.12 -3.91 3.78
C HIS A 55 10.37 -2.48 4.27
N SER A 56 11.57 -1.95 4.06
CA SER A 56 11.93 -0.59 4.46
C SER A 56 11.13 0.49 3.74
N ARG A 57 10.44 0.14 2.65
CA ARG A 57 9.53 1.04 1.95
C ARG A 57 8.18 1.21 2.66
N LEU A 58 7.89 0.33 3.61
CA LEU A 58 6.66 0.39 4.41
C LEU A 58 6.96 1.07 5.74
N SER A 59 6.25 2.15 6.05
CA SER A 59 6.47 2.93 7.27
C SER A 59 5.19 3.64 7.72
N PRO A 60 5.10 4.02 9.00
CA PRO A 60 4.06 4.95 9.45
C PRO A 60 4.20 6.31 8.77
N CYS A 61 3.09 7.01 8.61
CA CYS A 61 3.10 8.40 8.17
C CYS A 61 3.91 9.27 9.15
N ALA A 62 4.78 10.13 8.62
CA ALA A 62 5.62 11.00 9.43
C ALA A 62 4.88 12.22 10.02
N ALA A 63 3.61 12.44 9.63
CA ALA A 63 2.82 13.52 10.20
C ALA A 63 2.44 13.22 11.66
N PRO A 64 2.59 14.16 12.61
CA PRO A 64 2.09 14.02 13.97
C PRO A 64 0.59 13.70 13.96
N ASP A 65 0.16 12.84 14.85
CA ASP A 65 -1.25 12.45 15.01
C ASP A 65 -1.87 11.78 13.78
N CYS A 66 -1.05 11.18 12.92
CA CYS A 66 -1.52 10.41 11.78
C CYS A 66 -1.15 8.93 11.95
N ASN A 67 -2.17 8.06 11.93
CA ASN A 67 -1.98 6.60 11.99
C ASN A 67 -1.93 5.96 10.60
N GLY A 68 -1.78 6.75 9.55
CA GLY A 68 -1.68 6.26 8.18
C GLY A 68 -0.38 5.50 7.93
N VAL A 69 -0.41 4.65 6.91
CA VAL A 69 0.74 3.85 6.47
C VAL A 69 1.20 4.35 5.11
N VAL A 70 2.50 4.39 4.91
CA VAL A 70 3.14 4.77 3.66
C VAL A 70 3.84 3.56 3.07
N LEU A 71 3.51 3.23 1.82
CA LEU A 71 4.34 2.39 0.97
C LEU A 71 5.07 3.32 0.00
N ASP A 72 6.37 3.48 0.22
CA ASP A 72 7.20 4.39 -0.57
C ASP A 72 7.74 3.70 -1.81
N LEU A 73 7.07 3.89 -2.93
CA LEU A 73 7.51 3.40 -4.24
C LEU A 73 8.33 4.43 -5.02
N SER A 74 8.72 5.54 -4.40
CA SER A 74 9.53 6.56 -5.05
C SER A 74 10.95 6.05 -5.30
N ARG A 75 11.54 6.53 -6.39
CA ARG A 75 12.89 6.13 -6.81
C ARG A 75 13.95 6.40 -5.75
N ASN A 76 13.85 7.54 -5.08
CA ASN A 76 14.84 8.02 -4.10
C ASN A 76 14.40 7.78 -2.64
N ARG A 77 13.36 6.99 -2.41
CA ARG A 77 12.84 6.67 -1.07
C ARG A 77 12.50 7.92 -0.24
N SER A 78 11.88 8.91 -0.88
CA SER A 78 11.63 10.23 -0.29
C SER A 78 10.22 10.45 0.25
N ARG A 79 9.30 9.53 0.02
CA ARG A 79 7.91 9.68 0.47
C ARG A 79 7.81 9.39 1.97
N LYS A 80 7.36 10.40 2.74
CA LYS A 80 7.24 10.33 4.20
C LYS A 80 5.80 10.40 4.70
N PHE A 81 4.87 10.88 3.87
CA PHE A 81 3.50 11.13 4.26
C PHE A 81 2.53 10.27 3.46
N CYS A 82 1.46 9.81 4.14
CA CYS A 82 0.44 8.99 3.51
C CYS A 82 -0.39 9.75 2.45
N SER A 83 -0.44 11.07 2.56
CA SER A 83 -1.18 11.93 1.64
C SER A 83 -0.52 13.30 1.50
N THR A 84 -0.87 14.02 0.43
CA THR A 84 -0.50 15.42 0.24
C THR A 84 -1.01 16.30 1.39
N THR A 85 -2.20 16.02 1.90
CA THR A 85 -2.78 16.74 3.04
C THR A 85 -1.88 16.68 4.27
N CYS A 86 -1.37 15.50 4.62
CA CYS A 86 -0.44 15.35 5.75
C CYS A 86 0.86 16.12 5.52
N GLY A 87 1.42 16.04 4.32
CA GLY A 87 2.64 16.78 3.97
C GLY A 87 2.46 18.29 4.07
N ASN A 88 1.38 18.81 3.52
CA ASN A 88 1.06 20.25 3.58
C ASN A 88 0.84 20.73 5.01
N ARG A 89 0.12 19.96 5.82
CA ARG A 89 -0.13 20.30 7.22
C ARG A 89 1.19 20.45 8.00
N VAL A 90 2.12 19.53 7.81
CA VAL A 90 3.44 19.58 8.46
C VAL A 90 4.25 20.77 7.96
N ALA A 91 4.27 21.02 6.65
CA ALA A 91 4.98 22.15 6.06
C ALA A 91 4.46 23.50 6.57
N VAL A 92 3.13 23.67 6.63
CA VAL A 92 2.50 24.89 7.17
C VAL A 92 2.82 25.08 8.65
N ALA A 93 2.76 24.02 9.46
CA ALA A 93 3.13 24.10 10.87
C ALA A 93 4.59 24.54 11.07
N ALA A 94 5.50 23.95 10.29
CA ALA A 94 6.92 24.32 10.33
C ALA A 94 7.16 25.79 9.88
N TYR A 95 6.45 26.23 8.85
CA TYR A 95 6.52 27.62 8.41
C TYR A 95 6.07 28.59 9.51
N ARG A 96 4.92 28.32 10.11
CA ARG A 96 4.38 29.16 11.20
C ARG A 96 5.30 29.21 12.41
N ALA A 97 5.94 28.08 12.76
CA ALA A 97 6.87 28.03 13.88
C ALA A 97 8.13 28.91 13.65
N ARG A 98 8.59 29.03 12.39
CA ARG A 98 9.76 29.88 12.03
C ARG A 98 9.42 31.36 11.93
N HIS A 99 8.16 31.72 11.74
CA HIS A 99 7.71 33.11 11.50
C HIS A 99 6.82 33.64 12.64
N ARG A 100 7.03 33.13 13.82
CA ARG A 100 6.38 33.66 15.04
C ARG A 100 7.03 34.96 15.49
#